data_f4d84633ba5b04bde58361132e40ca8c
#
_entry.id   f4d84633ba5b04bde58361132e40ca8c
#
_cell.length_a   1.000
_cell.length_b   1.000
_cell.length_c   1.000
_cell.angle_alpha   90.00
_cell.angle_beta   90.00
_cell.angle_gamma   90.00
#
_symmetry.space_group_name_H-M   'P 1'
#
loop_
_entity.id
_entity.type
_entity.pdbx_description
1 polymer ?
#
loop_
_entity_poly.entity_id
_entity_poly.type
_entity_poly.pdbx_seq_one_letter_code
_entity_poly.pdbx_strand_id
1 'polypeptide(L)'
;MCGVFGYGGFEVPKYNTFIEDKNGERIDFILDVAKRSRLNMGIRDGTLTVRVPYGCSKQQLESFINNNLGWIKEQKDKAAVGLPKDFCDGERLRLLGNELTLTLVQADKYFSPKIEDGKLLIAVNKTSDQTYVKEQTTKFINDLTVAEITKSMQKMSASTGLVPEKVTIKPLTASWGRCISNRHISINSKLIVFRRECIDYVCLHELCHLVFMDHSKDFWALVGKFCPDWRGIREEMLSLIHISEPTRHLRIS
;
A
#
# COMPACT_ATOMS: atom_id res chain seq x y z
N MET A 1 -4.34 -51.12 14.73
CA MET A 1 -4.62 -50.51 13.42
C MET A 1 -4.14 -49.11 13.45
N CYS A 2 -3.09 -48.83 12.69
CA CYS A 2 -2.29 -47.60 12.77
C CYS A 2 -3.01 -46.45 12.07
N GLY A 3 -3.30 -45.38 12.78
CA GLY A 3 -3.73 -44.11 12.23
C GLY A 3 -2.52 -43.23 11.93
N VAL A 4 -2.39 -42.83 10.69
CA VAL A 4 -1.37 -41.96 10.13
C VAL A 4 -1.49 -40.57 10.72
N PHE A 5 -0.48 -40.09 11.44
CA PHE A 5 -0.35 -38.71 11.88
C PHE A 5 0.03 -37.84 10.70
N GLY A 6 -0.94 -37.08 10.16
CA GLY A 6 -0.67 -35.96 9.25
C GLY A 6 -0.06 -34.81 10.04
N TYR A 7 1.06 -34.28 9.59
CA TYR A 7 1.65 -33.04 10.10
C TYR A 7 0.75 -31.85 9.71
N GLY A 8 -0.19 -31.54 10.55
CA GLY A 8 -0.97 -30.28 10.48
C GLY A 8 -0.11 -29.15 10.99
N GLY A 9 0.16 -28.16 10.15
CA GLY A 9 0.77 -26.91 10.58
C GLY A 9 -0.07 -26.27 11.67
N PHE A 10 0.51 -26.05 12.85
CA PHE A 10 -0.15 -25.35 13.94
C PHE A 10 -0.40 -23.90 13.52
N GLU A 11 -1.65 -23.56 13.21
CA GLU A 11 -2.05 -22.17 13.13
C GLU A 11 -1.83 -21.52 14.49
N VAL A 12 -0.97 -20.51 14.52
CA VAL A 12 -0.69 -19.74 15.74
C VAL A 12 -1.96 -18.99 16.12
N PRO A 13 -2.50 -19.14 17.33
CA PRO A 13 -3.77 -18.52 17.69
C PRO A 13 -3.68 -17.00 17.65
N LYS A 14 -4.56 -16.39 16.84
CA LYS A 14 -4.77 -14.94 16.76
C LYS A 14 -6.10 -14.60 17.40
N TYR A 15 -6.09 -13.63 18.30
CA TYR A 15 -7.26 -13.22 19.05
C TYR A 15 -7.59 -11.76 18.81
N ASN A 16 -8.83 -11.45 18.47
CA ASN A 16 -9.34 -10.08 18.54
C ASN A 16 -9.53 -9.72 20.01
N THR A 17 -8.91 -8.64 20.44
CA THR A 17 -8.97 -8.17 21.83
C THR A 17 -8.81 -6.65 21.88
N PHE A 18 -8.94 -6.09 23.07
CA PHE A 18 -8.74 -4.67 23.29
C PHE A 18 -8.05 -4.40 24.63
N ILE A 19 -7.49 -3.21 24.75
CA ILE A 19 -7.13 -2.60 26.03
C ILE A 19 -7.75 -1.21 26.11
N GLU A 20 -7.83 -0.68 27.32
CA GLU A 20 -8.07 0.76 27.54
C GLU A 20 -6.72 1.45 27.76
N ASP A 21 -6.50 2.56 27.06
CA ASP A 21 -5.31 3.37 27.25
C ASP A 21 -5.39 4.14 28.60
N LYS A 22 -4.32 4.84 28.93
CA LYS A 22 -4.24 5.67 30.16
C LYS A 22 -5.31 6.78 30.24
N ASN A 23 -6.00 7.07 29.16
CA ASN A 23 -7.08 8.07 29.09
C ASN A 23 -8.46 7.41 29.04
N GLY A 24 -8.55 6.07 29.15
CA GLY A 24 -9.79 5.30 29.04
C GLY A 24 -10.26 5.11 27.59
N GLU A 25 -9.43 5.43 26.58
CA GLU A 25 -9.76 5.22 25.17
C GLU A 25 -9.53 3.75 24.80
N ARG A 26 -10.54 3.11 24.22
CA ARG A 26 -10.47 1.72 23.78
C ARG A 26 -9.58 1.56 22.54
N ILE A 27 -8.64 0.64 22.61
CA ILE A 27 -7.74 0.28 21.52
C ILE A 27 -7.97 -1.19 21.16
N ASP A 28 -8.65 -1.42 20.03
CA ASP A 28 -8.85 -2.76 19.48
C ASP A 28 -7.60 -3.21 18.70
N PHE A 29 -7.22 -4.49 18.87
CA PHE A 29 -6.09 -5.08 18.16
C PHE A 29 -6.20 -6.59 18.03
N ILE A 30 -5.45 -7.15 17.08
CA ILE A 30 -5.22 -8.59 16.97
C ILE A 30 -4.00 -8.95 17.79
N LEU A 31 -4.15 -9.85 18.76
CA LEU A 31 -3.05 -10.43 19.52
C LEU A 31 -2.55 -11.68 18.81
N ASP A 32 -1.27 -11.68 18.43
CA ASP A 32 -0.59 -12.81 17.77
C ASP A 32 0.52 -13.32 18.69
N VAL A 33 0.27 -14.49 19.32
CA VAL A 33 1.17 -15.10 20.30
C VAL A 33 1.96 -16.23 19.64
N ALA A 34 3.28 -16.12 19.58
CA ALA A 34 4.14 -17.12 18.95
C ALA A 34 5.51 -17.23 19.62
N LYS A 35 6.31 -18.23 19.22
CA LYS A 35 7.71 -18.35 19.65
C LYS A 35 8.55 -17.24 19.04
N ARG A 36 8.79 -16.18 19.81
CA ARG A 36 9.60 -15.01 19.42
C ARG A 36 10.29 -14.41 20.64
N SER A 37 11.32 -13.61 20.43
CA SER A 37 12.14 -13.04 21.51
C SER A 37 11.73 -11.61 21.90
N ARG A 38 10.92 -10.93 21.10
CA ARG A 38 10.59 -9.51 21.29
C ARG A 38 9.12 -9.23 20.98
N LEU A 39 8.57 -8.21 21.65
CA LEU A 39 7.29 -7.63 21.27
C LEU A 39 7.46 -6.83 19.98
N ASN A 40 6.47 -6.91 19.13
CA ASN A 40 6.41 -6.14 17.89
C ASN A 40 4.94 -5.76 17.62
N MET A 41 4.71 -4.67 16.92
CA MET A 41 3.38 -4.28 16.47
C MET A 41 3.41 -3.76 15.05
N GLY A 42 2.27 -3.79 14.40
CA GLY A 42 2.08 -3.24 13.07
C GLY A 42 0.60 -2.95 12.82
N ILE A 43 0.30 -2.03 11.91
CA ILE A 43 -1.06 -1.73 11.50
C ILE A 43 -1.23 -2.20 10.07
N ARG A 44 -2.33 -2.90 9.80
CA ARG A 44 -2.72 -3.36 8.47
C ARG A 44 -4.18 -3.08 8.23
N ASP A 45 -4.50 -2.40 7.13
CA ASP A 45 -5.87 -2.01 6.78
C ASP A 45 -6.62 -1.37 7.97
N GLY A 46 -5.91 -0.48 8.71
CA GLY A 46 -6.43 0.16 9.91
C GLY A 46 -6.44 -0.74 11.16
N THR A 47 -6.14 -2.03 11.05
CA THR A 47 -6.16 -2.98 12.15
C THR A 47 -4.79 -3.13 12.81
N LEU A 48 -4.68 -2.78 14.08
CA LEU A 48 -3.47 -2.99 14.89
C LEU A 48 -3.28 -4.48 15.17
N THR A 49 -2.10 -5.00 14.89
CA THR A 49 -1.68 -6.36 15.29
C THR A 49 -0.50 -6.23 16.24
N VAL A 50 -0.63 -6.78 17.43
CA VAL A 50 0.44 -6.85 18.44
C VAL A 50 0.94 -8.28 18.53
N ARG A 51 2.23 -8.45 18.30
CA ARG A 51 2.91 -9.75 18.28
C ARG A 51 3.73 -9.90 19.54
N VAL A 52 3.45 -10.94 20.32
CA VAL A 52 4.07 -11.16 21.61
C VAL A 52 4.70 -12.56 21.72
N PRO A 53 5.77 -12.72 22.54
CA PRO A 53 6.30 -14.04 22.87
C PRO A 53 5.35 -14.82 23.78
N TYR A 54 5.51 -16.15 23.81
CA TYR A 54 4.87 -16.96 24.85
C TYR A 54 5.29 -16.45 26.24
N GLY A 55 4.34 -16.37 27.16
CA GLY A 55 4.57 -15.90 28.54
C GLY A 55 4.62 -14.38 28.72
N CYS A 56 4.32 -13.60 27.68
CA CYS A 56 4.14 -12.15 27.83
C CYS A 56 3.00 -11.86 28.81
N SER A 57 3.29 -11.09 29.86
CA SER A 57 2.27 -10.69 30.84
C SER A 57 1.35 -9.59 30.27
N LYS A 58 0.13 -9.52 30.80
CA LYS A 58 -0.83 -8.45 30.46
C LYS A 58 -0.21 -7.07 30.69
N GLN A 59 0.48 -6.89 31.80
CA GLN A 59 1.12 -5.62 32.15
C GLN A 59 2.23 -5.22 31.16
N GLN A 60 3.03 -6.18 30.67
CA GLN A 60 4.03 -5.92 29.63
C GLN A 60 3.39 -5.51 28.30
N LEU A 61 2.29 -6.17 27.92
CA LEU A 61 1.53 -5.85 26.72
C LEU A 61 0.93 -4.44 26.79
N GLU A 62 0.24 -4.12 27.90
CA GLU A 62 -0.35 -2.80 28.12
C GLU A 62 0.71 -1.69 28.13
N SER A 63 1.82 -1.89 28.83
CA SER A 63 2.94 -0.93 28.83
C SER A 63 3.51 -0.74 27.43
N PHE A 64 3.67 -1.82 26.66
CA PHE A 64 4.18 -1.74 25.30
C PHE A 64 3.24 -0.95 24.37
N ILE A 65 1.92 -1.16 24.44
CA ILE A 65 0.95 -0.42 23.64
C ILE A 65 0.91 1.04 24.10
N ASN A 66 0.83 1.31 25.41
CA ASN A 66 0.77 2.67 25.95
C ASN A 66 2.01 3.51 25.61
N ASN A 67 3.19 2.91 25.61
CA ASN A 67 4.43 3.61 25.22
C ASN A 67 4.48 3.93 23.73
N ASN A 68 3.64 3.32 22.92
CA ASN A 68 3.59 3.52 21.47
C ASN A 68 2.28 4.14 20.97
N LEU A 69 1.45 4.73 21.85
CA LEU A 69 0.16 5.32 21.47
C LEU A 69 0.27 6.39 20.40
N GLY A 70 1.26 7.28 20.51
CA GLY A 70 1.50 8.32 19.50
C GLY A 70 1.75 7.72 18.13
N TRP A 71 2.62 6.71 18.06
CA TRP A 71 2.90 5.97 16.85
C TRP A 71 1.65 5.24 16.32
N ILE A 72 0.86 4.59 17.20
CA ILE A 72 -0.37 3.89 16.81
C ILE A 72 -1.36 4.86 16.18
N LYS A 73 -1.60 6.03 16.80
CA LYS A 73 -2.52 7.06 16.27
C LYS A 73 -2.02 7.57 14.91
N GLU A 74 -0.77 7.95 14.81
CA GLU A 74 -0.17 8.41 13.57
C GLU A 74 -0.26 7.35 12.44
N GLN A 75 0.01 6.09 12.76
CA GLN A 75 -0.07 5.01 11.77
C GLN A 75 -1.51 4.68 11.38
N LYS A 76 -2.47 4.71 12.32
CA LYS A 76 -3.90 4.55 12.00
C LYS A 76 -4.37 5.67 11.08
N ASP A 77 -3.99 6.91 11.34
CA ASP A 77 -4.35 8.06 10.51
C ASP A 77 -3.73 7.93 9.10
N LYS A 78 -2.47 7.53 9.00
CA LYS A 78 -1.81 7.27 7.71
C LYS A 78 -2.43 6.08 6.96
N ALA A 79 -2.75 4.99 7.66
CA ALA A 79 -3.34 3.78 7.08
C ALA A 79 -4.79 3.99 6.64
N ALA A 80 -5.49 4.97 7.22
CA ALA A 80 -6.83 5.34 6.79
C ALA A 80 -6.85 5.98 5.39
N VAL A 81 -5.70 6.47 4.90
CA VAL A 81 -5.62 7.20 3.63
C VAL A 81 -4.96 6.34 2.55
N GLY A 82 -5.78 5.60 1.84
CA GLY A 82 -5.41 4.79 0.67
C GLY A 82 -6.36 5.04 -0.49
N LEU A 83 -6.71 4.01 -1.22
CA LEU A 83 -7.83 4.05 -2.17
C LEU A 83 -9.15 4.00 -1.39
N PRO A 84 -10.23 4.64 -1.89
CA PRO A 84 -11.50 4.66 -1.20
C PRO A 84 -12.08 3.26 -1.03
N LYS A 85 -12.79 3.04 0.07
CA LYS A 85 -13.39 1.76 0.45
C LYS A 85 -14.91 1.82 0.44
N ASP A 86 -15.45 2.88 1.02
CA ASP A 86 -16.89 3.05 1.23
C ASP A 86 -17.54 3.95 0.17
N PHE A 87 -16.73 4.71 -0.58
CA PHE A 87 -17.18 5.60 -1.66
C PHE A 87 -18.27 6.58 -1.21
N CYS A 88 -18.13 7.11 0.02
CA CYS A 88 -19.07 8.07 0.60
C CYS A 88 -18.52 9.50 0.56
N ASP A 89 -19.41 10.47 0.66
CA ASP A 89 -19.02 11.88 0.77
C ASP A 89 -18.17 12.11 2.02
N GLY A 90 -17.10 12.88 1.87
CA GLY A 90 -16.14 13.16 2.94
C GLY A 90 -15.08 12.07 3.15
N GLU A 91 -15.13 10.94 2.43
CA GLU A 91 -14.11 9.89 2.57
C GLU A 91 -12.73 10.39 2.11
N ARG A 92 -11.71 10.14 2.94
CA ARG A 92 -10.32 10.51 2.62
C ARG A 92 -9.68 9.43 1.75
N LEU A 93 -8.94 9.87 0.73
CA LEU A 93 -8.19 8.99 -0.16
C LEU A 93 -6.82 9.60 -0.48
N ARG A 94 -5.92 8.79 -1.03
CA ARG A 94 -4.60 9.27 -1.45
C ARG A 94 -4.36 8.93 -2.92
N LEU A 95 -4.02 9.95 -3.71
CA LEU A 95 -3.60 9.79 -5.10
C LEU A 95 -2.37 10.66 -5.37
N LEU A 96 -1.38 10.08 -6.03
CA LEU A 96 -0.13 10.74 -6.40
C LEU A 96 0.59 11.42 -5.22
N GLY A 97 0.52 10.78 -4.04
CA GLY A 97 1.11 11.29 -2.80
C GLY A 97 0.27 12.33 -2.07
N ASN A 98 -0.78 12.85 -2.69
CA ASN A 98 -1.65 13.86 -2.08
C ASN A 98 -2.85 13.21 -1.39
N GLU A 99 -3.18 13.70 -0.20
CA GLU A 99 -4.43 13.38 0.47
C GLU A 99 -5.56 14.21 -0.13
N LEU A 100 -6.64 13.54 -0.48
CA LEU A 100 -7.82 14.13 -1.09
C LEU A 100 -9.06 13.74 -0.29
N THR A 101 -10.12 14.52 -0.42
CA THR A 101 -11.44 14.18 0.08
C THR A 101 -12.37 13.89 -1.09
N LEU A 102 -13.00 12.72 -1.10
CA LEU A 102 -14.08 12.41 -2.03
C LEU A 102 -15.24 13.34 -1.74
N THR A 103 -15.69 14.10 -2.72
CA THR A 103 -16.75 15.09 -2.56
C THR A 103 -17.82 14.90 -3.62
N LEU A 104 -19.03 14.65 -3.16
CA LEU A 104 -20.20 14.45 -4.01
C LEU A 104 -20.86 15.80 -4.28
N VAL A 105 -20.89 16.22 -5.54
CA VAL A 105 -21.43 17.52 -5.95
C VAL A 105 -22.78 17.30 -6.62
N GLN A 106 -23.84 17.86 -6.02
CA GLN A 106 -25.16 17.88 -6.65
C GLN A 106 -25.09 18.75 -7.91
N ALA A 107 -25.37 18.17 -9.06
CA ALA A 107 -25.27 18.84 -10.33
C ALA A 107 -26.44 18.47 -11.27
N ASP A 108 -27.04 19.48 -11.90
CA ASP A 108 -28.07 19.28 -12.91
C ASP A 108 -27.45 18.77 -14.24
N LYS A 109 -26.20 19.11 -14.47
CA LYS A 109 -25.42 18.65 -15.63
C LYS A 109 -24.26 17.79 -15.17
N TYR A 110 -24.08 16.65 -15.82
CA TYR A 110 -22.92 15.79 -15.62
C TYR A 110 -21.62 16.52 -15.94
N PHE A 111 -20.62 16.33 -15.09
CA PHE A 111 -19.23 16.63 -15.39
C PHE A 111 -18.35 15.41 -15.08
N SER A 112 -17.28 15.24 -15.81
CA SER A 112 -16.32 14.14 -15.55
C SER A 112 -15.63 14.33 -14.20
N PRO A 113 -15.41 13.26 -13.43
CA PRO A 113 -14.67 13.34 -12.18
C PRO A 113 -13.36 14.12 -12.35
N LYS A 114 -13.05 14.99 -11.39
CA LYS A 114 -11.85 15.84 -11.43
C LYS A 114 -11.29 16.08 -10.04
N ILE A 115 -9.98 16.35 -9.97
CA ILE A 115 -9.31 16.77 -8.75
C ILE A 115 -9.19 18.30 -8.76
N GLU A 116 -9.69 18.95 -7.71
CA GLU A 116 -9.64 20.38 -7.54
C GLU A 116 -9.60 20.70 -6.04
N ASP A 117 -8.73 21.62 -5.62
CA ASP A 117 -8.60 22.09 -4.24
C ASP A 117 -8.54 20.99 -3.17
N GLY A 118 -7.74 19.92 -3.41
CA GLY A 118 -7.60 18.81 -2.47
C GLY A 118 -8.81 17.88 -2.41
N LYS A 119 -9.73 17.96 -3.38
CA LYS A 119 -10.95 17.16 -3.45
C LYS A 119 -10.99 16.37 -4.74
N LEU A 120 -11.52 15.16 -4.67
CA LEU A 120 -11.98 14.41 -5.84
C LEU A 120 -13.48 14.63 -5.98
N LEU A 121 -13.87 15.43 -6.97
CA LEU A 121 -15.26 15.81 -7.20
C LEU A 121 -15.96 14.80 -8.10
N ILE A 122 -17.10 14.28 -7.65
CA ILE A 122 -17.98 13.39 -8.40
C ILE A 122 -19.34 14.05 -8.55
N ALA A 123 -19.80 14.23 -9.79
CA ALA A 123 -21.14 14.73 -10.07
C ALA A 123 -22.19 13.67 -9.69
N VAL A 124 -23.15 14.03 -8.88
CA VAL A 124 -24.29 13.20 -8.50
C VAL A 124 -25.60 13.96 -8.71
N ASN A 125 -26.70 13.22 -8.88
CA ASN A 125 -28.05 13.74 -8.94
C ASN A 125 -28.98 12.93 -8.02
N LYS A 126 -30.27 13.22 -8.04
CA LYS A 126 -31.27 12.56 -7.16
C LYS A 126 -31.40 11.05 -7.39
N THR A 127 -30.94 10.52 -8.53
CA THR A 127 -31.01 9.10 -8.87
C THR A 127 -29.66 8.39 -8.70
N SER A 128 -28.60 9.11 -8.36
CA SER A 128 -27.27 8.54 -8.14
C SER A 128 -27.24 7.79 -6.82
N ASP A 129 -26.97 6.51 -6.89
CA ASP A 129 -26.76 5.64 -5.72
C ASP A 129 -25.26 5.44 -5.44
N GLN A 130 -24.96 4.69 -4.40
CA GLN A 130 -23.57 4.40 -4.03
C GLN A 130 -22.83 3.57 -5.11
N THR A 131 -23.54 2.75 -5.86
CA THR A 131 -22.97 1.96 -6.97
C THR A 131 -22.45 2.91 -8.06
N TYR A 132 -23.24 3.91 -8.43
CA TYR A 132 -22.83 4.93 -9.38
C TYR A 132 -21.57 5.68 -8.90
N VAL A 133 -21.54 6.14 -7.64
CA VAL A 133 -20.38 6.84 -7.08
C VAL A 133 -19.14 5.95 -7.14
N LYS A 134 -19.26 4.69 -6.73
CA LYS A 134 -18.19 3.70 -6.78
C LYS A 134 -17.66 3.50 -8.20
N GLU A 135 -18.54 3.34 -9.17
CA GLU A 135 -18.17 3.14 -10.58
C GLU A 135 -17.43 4.36 -11.15
N GLN A 136 -17.97 5.58 -10.94
CA GLN A 136 -17.35 6.80 -11.43
C GLN A 136 -15.97 7.03 -10.78
N THR A 137 -15.88 6.85 -9.47
CA THR A 137 -14.63 7.00 -8.72
C THR A 137 -13.60 5.97 -9.14
N THR A 138 -13.99 4.69 -9.23
CA THR A 138 -13.10 3.60 -9.63
C THR A 138 -12.60 3.78 -11.05
N LYS A 139 -13.48 4.16 -11.98
CA LYS A 139 -13.10 4.44 -13.36
C LYS A 139 -12.08 5.56 -13.43
N PHE A 140 -12.35 6.69 -12.77
CA PHE A 140 -11.43 7.83 -12.74
C PHE A 140 -10.05 7.44 -12.20
N ILE A 141 -10.01 6.73 -11.08
CA ILE A 141 -8.75 6.27 -10.46
C ILE A 141 -7.99 5.32 -11.40
N ASN A 142 -8.68 4.40 -12.07
CA ASN A 142 -8.06 3.48 -13.01
C ASN A 142 -7.49 4.22 -14.24
N ASP A 143 -8.26 5.14 -14.82
CA ASP A 143 -7.82 5.93 -15.98
C ASP A 143 -6.59 6.78 -15.60
N LEU A 144 -6.60 7.44 -14.44
CA LEU A 144 -5.48 8.19 -13.91
C LEU A 144 -4.26 7.28 -13.67
N THR A 145 -4.48 6.10 -13.09
CA THR A 145 -3.42 5.11 -12.83
C THR A 145 -2.72 4.68 -14.11
N VAL A 146 -3.50 4.33 -15.13
CA VAL A 146 -2.96 3.93 -16.44
C VAL A 146 -2.18 5.09 -17.07
N ALA A 147 -2.71 6.30 -17.05
CA ALA A 147 -2.07 7.48 -17.62
C ALA A 147 -0.73 7.79 -16.92
N GLU A 148 -0.70 7.85 -15.59
CA GLU A 148 0.50 8.22 -14.83
C GLU A 148 1.59 7.14 -14.91
N ILE A 149 1.25 5.85 -14.79
CA ILE A 149 2.23 4.76 -14.92
C ILE A 149 2.77 4.67 -16.35
N THR A 150 1.92 4.83 -17.37
CA THR A 150 2.35 4.84 -18.77
C THR A 150 3.32 5.99 -19.03
N LYS A 151 2.97 7.19 -18.56
CA LYS A 151 3.83 8.38 -18.67
C LYS A 151 5.20 8.16 -18.00
N SER A 152 5.19 7.58 -16.79
CA SER A 152 6.41 7.27 -16.06
C SER A 152 7.26 6.23 -16.81
N MET A 153 6.66 5.16 -17.29
CA MET A 153 7.36 4.13 -18.07
C MET A 153 7.99 4.71 -19.34
N GLN A 154 7.26 5.54 -20.08
CA GLN A 154 7.79 6.23 -21.27
C GLN A 154 8.95 7.16 -20.91
N LYS A 155 8.82 7.97 -19.86
CA LYS A 155 9.87 8.86 -19.36
C LYS A 155 11.14 8.07 -19.01
N MET A 156 11.02 6.99 -18.25
CA MET A 156 12.17 6.18 -17.84
C MET A 156 12.76 5.41 -19.01
N SER A 157 11.97 4.89 -19.94
CA SER A 157 12.46 4.26 -21.15
C SER A 157 13.25 5.25 -22.04
N ALA A 158 12.75 6.46 -22.21
CA ALA A 158 13.46 7.50 -22.96
C ALA A 158 14.79 7.89 -22.31
N SER A 159 14.83 7.99 -20.98
CA SER A 159 16.04 8.35 -20.23
C SER A 159 17.11 7.26 -20.25
N THR A 160 16.70 5.99 -20.18
CA THR A 160 17.61 4.85 -20.09
C THR A 160 17.97 4.22 -21.43
N GLY A 161 17.14 4.41 -22.47
CA GLY A 161 17.19 3.67 -23.71
C GLY A 161 16.67 2.23 -23.62
N LEU A 162 16.14 1.82 -22.44
CA LEU A 162 15.62 0.49 -22.20
C LEU A 162 14.13 0.45 -22.54
N VAL A 163 13.75 -0.46 -23.44
CA VAL A 163 12.36 -0.58 -23.92
C VAL A 163 11.85 -1.99 -23.64
N PRO A 164 10.78 -2.16 -22.85
CA PRO A 164 10.15 -3.46 -22.66
C PRO A 164 9.34 -3.89 -23.87
N GLU A 165 9.17 -5.19 -24.08
CA GLU A 165 8.29 -5.75 -25.12
C GLU A 165 6.82 -5.53 -24.77
N LYS A 166 6.48 -5.60 -23.49
CA LYS A 166 5.12 -5.45 -23.01
C LYS A 166 5.10 -4.87 -21.60
N VAL A 167 4.18 -3.94 -21.39
CA VAL A 167 3.85 -3.42 -20.04
C VAL A 167 2.41 -3.79 -19.70
N THR A 168 2.19 -4.29 -18.49
CA THR A 168 0.85 -4.59 -17.96
C THR A 168 0.68 -3.89 -16.62
N ILE A 169 -0.40 -3.14 -16.48
CA ILE A 169 -0.76 -2.47 -15.22
C ILE A 169 -1.92 -3.26 -14.61
N LYS A 170 -1.71 -3.82 -13.42
CA LYS A 170 -2.71 -4.65 -12.72
C LYS A 170 -2.41 -4.70 -11.22
N PRO A 171 -3.37 -5.09 -10.39
CA PRO A 171 -3.09 -5.38 -8.98
C PRO A 171 -2.08 -6.53 -8.85
N LEU A 172 -1.03 -6.32 -8.06
CA LEU A 172 -0.05 -7.34 -7.68
C LEU A 172 -0.11 -7.53 -6.17
N THR A 173 0.01 -8.80 -5.70
CA THR A 173 -0.12 -9.13 -4.28
C THR A 173 1.19 -9.09 -3.49
N ALA A 174 2.33 -9.23 -4.17
CA ALA A 174 3.62 -9.46 -3.50
C ALA A 174 4.74 -8.50 -3.92
N SER A 175 4.49 -7.61 -4.90
CA SER A 175 5.50 -6.68 -5.40
C SER A 175 4.87 -5.41 -5.97
N TRP A 176 5.67 -4.37 -6.12
CA TRP A 176 5.28 -3.13 -6.80
C TRP A 176 5.48 -3.20 -8.30
N GLY A 177 6.40 -4.04 -8.74
CA GLY A 177 6.65 -4.36 -10.13
C GLY A 177 7.18 -5.79 -10.26
N ARG A 178 7.25 -6.27 -11.48
CA ARG A 178 7.88 -7.54 -11.85
C ARG A 178 8.32 -7.48 -13.30
N CYS A 179 9.59 -7.76 -13.55
CA CYS A 179 10.12 -8.05 -14.87
C CYS A 179 10.34 -9.56 -15.02
N ILE A 180 9.99 -10.13 -16.17
CA ILE A 180 10.25 -11.52 -16.51
C ILE A 180 11.14 -11.63 -17.74
N SER A 181 11.74 -12.82 -17.96
CA SER A 181 12.80 -13.08 -18.95
C SER A 181 12.43 -12.72 -20.40
N ASN A 182 11.13 -12.68 -20.74
CA ASN A 182 10.66 -12.26 -22.08
C ASN A 182 10.48 -10.74 -22.21
N ARG A 183 11.14 -9.93 -21.37
CA ARG A 183 11.09 -8.47 -21.36
C ARG A 183 9.68 -7.90 -21.09
N HIS A 184 8.80 -8.68 -20.45
CA HIS A 184 7.50 -8.19 -20.01
C HIS A 184 7.58 -7.64 -18.60
N ILE A 185 7.09 -6.42 -18.43
CA ILE A 185 7.01 -5.72 -17.14
C ILE A 185 5.56 -5.65 -16.69
N SER A 186 5.31 -6.04 -15.46
CA SER A 186 4.03 -5.83 -14.79
C SER A 186 4.20 -4.82 -13.67
N ILE A 187 3.36 -3.78 -13.64
CA ILE A 187 3.38 -2.72 -12.62
C ILE A 187 2.10 -2.80 -11.80
N ASN A 188 2.24 -2.66 -10.49
CA ASN A 188 1.13 -2.69 -9.55
C ASN A 188 0.29 -1.41 -9.66
N SER A 189 -1.00 -1.55 -9.97
CA SER A 189 -1.92 -0.41 -10.07
C SER A 189 -2.06 0.37 -8.75
N LYS A 190 -1.80 -0.24 -7.60
CA LYS A 190 -1.80 0.44 -6.30
C LYS A 190 -0.69 1.49 -6.16
N LEU A 191 0.28 1.57 -7.08
CA LEU A 191 1.30 2.62 -7.09
C LEU A 191 0.71 4.04 -7.19
N ILE A 192 -0.52 4.18 -7.63
CA ILE A 192 -1.19 5.48 -7.77
C ILE A 192 -1.30 6.24 -6.44
N VAL A 193 -1.23 5.57 -5.30
CA VAL A 193 -1.26 6.23 -3.98
C VAL A 193 0.04 6.95 -3.64
N PHE A 194 1.14 6.60 -4.28
CA PHE A 194 2.46 7.20 -4.06
C PHE A 194 2.67 8.44 -4.94
N ARG A 195 3.61 9.29 -4.54
CA ARG A 195 4.04 10.42 -5.37
C ARG A 195 4.71 9.94 -6.66
N ARG A 196 4.74 10.80 -7.67
CA ARG A 196 5.23 10.45 -9.01
C ARG A 196 6.67 9.92 -9.02
N GLU A 197 7.54 10.42 -8.15
CA GLU A 197 8.93 9.98 -8.05
C GLU A 197 9.03 8.51 -7.62
N CYS A 198 8.11 8.03 -6.78
CA CYS A 198 8.03 6.61 -6.43
C CYS A 198 7.58 5.76 -7.62
N ILE A 199 6.63 6.24 -8.43
CA ILE A 199 6.20 5.56 -9.65
C ILE A 199 7.35 5.50 -10.65
N ASP A 200 8.06 6.62 -10.86
CA ASP A 200 9.24 6.71 -11.72
C ASP A 200 10.33 5.71 -11.27
N TYR A 201 10.58 5.66 -9.96
CA TYR A 201 11.56 4.74 -9.39
C TYR A 201 11.20 3.26 -9.63
N VAL A 202 9.94 2.86 -9.43
CA VAL A 202 9.53 1.48 -9.70
C VAL A 202 9.62 1.16 -11.19
N CYS A 203 9.19 2.07 -12.07
CA CYS A 203 9.33 1.89 -13.52
C CYS A 203 10.80 1.74 -13.92
N LEU A 204 11.70 2.59 -13.41
CA LEU A 204 13.13 2.50 -13.62
C LEU A 204 13.71 1.17 -13.13
N HIS A 205 13.33 0.75 -11.90
CA HIS A 205 13.78 -0.49 -11.30
C HIS A 205 13.46 -1.70 -12.20
N GLU A 206 12.22 -1.78 -12.68
CA GLU A 206 11.79 -2.87 -13.57
C GLU A 206 12.47 -2.79 -14.95
N LEU A 207 12.74 -1.59 -15.46
CA LEU A 207 13.53 -1.42 -16.69
C LEU A 207 14.97 -1.90 -16.51
N CYS A 208 15.60 -1.64 -15.37
CA CYS A 208 16.96 -2.11 -15.08
C CYS A 208 17.04 -3.63 -15.07
N HIS A 209 15.96 -4.35 -14.74
CA HIS A 209 15.87 -5.79 -14.87
C HIS A 209 15.91 -6.32 -16.31
N LEU A 210 15.72 -5.47 -17.31
CA LEU A 210 15.96 -5.85 -18.71
C LEU A 210 17.46 -6.07 -19.01
N VAL A 211 18.36 -5.60 -18.14
CA VAL A 211 19.81 -5.73 -18.24
C VAL A 211 20.34 -6.71 -17.19
N PHE A 212 19.93 -6.55 -15.94
CA PHE A 212 20.37 -7.36 -14.81
C PHE A 212 19.15 -7.96 -14.12
N MET A 213 18.98 -9.28 -14.20
CA MET A 213 17.85 -9.98 -13.57
C MET A 213 17.99 -10.14 -12.06
N ASP A 214 19.17 -9.89 -11.52
CA ASP A 214 19.48 -9.91 -10.09
C ASP A 214 19.66 -8.49 -9.52
N HIS A 215 19.76 -8.38 -8.20
CA HIS A 215 20.04 -7.11 -7.51
C HIS A 215 21.53 -6.97 -7.16
N SER A 216 22.42 -7.28 -8.14
CA SER A 216 23.87 -7.14 -8.02
C SER A 216 24.30 -5.68 -7.80
N LYS A 217 25.60 -5.48 -7.55
CA LYS A 217 26.17 -4.12 -7.47
C LYS A 217 25.99 -3.34 -8.77
N ASP A 218 26.07 -4.02 -9.91
CA ASP A 218 25.91 -3.40 -11.24
C ASP A 218 24.46 -3.00 -11.50
N PHE A 219 23.48 -3.80 -11.04
CA PHE A 219 22.07 -3.40 -11.04
C PHE A 219 21.86 -2.10 -10.28
N TRP A 220 22.32 -2.02 -9.02
CA TRP A 220 22.16 -0.82 -8.21
C TRP A 220 22.96 0.38 -8.72
N ALA A 221 24.10 0.14 -9.37
CA ALA A 221 24.86 1.18 -10.05
C ALA A 221 24.05 1.76 -11.24
N LEU A 222 23.39 0.89 -12.01
CA LEU A 222 22.51 1.32 -13.10
C LEU A 222 21.30 2.12 -12.61
N VAL A 223 20.61 1.63 -11.57
CA VAL A 223 19.49 2.37 -10.93
C VAL A 223 19.97 3.73 -10.43
N GLY A 224 21.09 3.77 -9.70
CA GLY A 224 21.64 4.99 -9.13
C GLY A 224 22.09 6.04 -10.16
N LYS A 225 22.47 5.60 -11.36
CA LYS A 225 22.80 6.49 -12.48
C LYS A 225 21.62 7.37 -12.90
N PHE A 226 20.40 6.82 -12.89
CA PHE A 226 19.20 7.52 -13.34
C PHE A 226 18.31 8.01 -12.20
N CYS A 227 18.47 7.48 -10.99
CA CYS A 227 17.78 7.87 -9.76
C CYS A 227 18.78 7.91 -8.60
N PRO A 228 19.54 9.02 -8.42
CA PRO A 228 20.55 9.12 -7.35
C PRO A 228 19.98 8.90 -5.94
N ASP A 229 18.75 9.36 -5.68
CA ASP A 229 18.06 9.24 -4.38
C ASP A 229 17.20 7.97 -4.26
N TRP A 230 17.51 6.92 -5.01
CA TRP A 230 16.71 5.69 -4.99
C TRP A 230 16.58 5.06 -3.58
N ARG A 231 17.57 5.28 -2.68
CA ARG A 231 17.51 4.77 -1.31
C ARG A 231 16.45 5.46 -0.49
N GLY A 232 16.40 6.81 -0.54
CA GLY A 232 15.38 7.59 0.15
C GLY A 232 13.98 7.27 -0.33
N ILE A 233 13.79 7.16 -1.66
CA ILE A 233 12.50 6.78 -2.26
C ILE A 233 12.09 5.37 -1.83
N ARG A 234 13.02 4.42 -1.82
CA ARG A 234 12.76 3.05 -1.38
C ARG A 234 12.36 2.99 0.10
N GLU A 235 13.03 3.73 0.96
CA GLU A 235 12.70 3.83 2.39
C GLU A 235 11.33 4.45 2.60
N GLU A 236 10.99 5.52 1.89
CA GLU A 236 9.66 6.12 1.90
C GLU A 236 8.59 5.10 1.52
N MET A 237 8.76 4.38 0.41
CA MET A 237 7.82 3.35 -0.01
C MET A 237 7.69 2.23 1.03
N LEU A 238 8.80 1.79 1.63
CA LEU A 238 8.77 0.77 2.68
C LEU A 238 8.06 1.27 3.94
N SER A 239 8.22 2.53 4.33
CA SER A 239 7.52 3.11 5.46
C SER A 239 6.00 3.11 5.26
N LEU A 240 5.54 3.43 4.06
CA LEU A 240 4.13 3.40 3.69
C LEU A 240 3.57 1.98 3.50
N ILE A 241 4.41 0.99 3.14
CA ILE A 241 4.04 -0.43 3.04
C ILE A 241 3.81 -1.06 4.41
N HIS A 242 4.62 -0.71 5.40
CA HIS A 242 4.39 -1.16 6.79
C HIS A 242 3.04 -0.69 7.34
N ILE A 243 2.45 0.30 6.69
CA ILE A 243 1.10 0.82 6.94
C ILE A 243 0.05 -0.07 6.27
N SER A 244 0.31 -0.63 5.08
CA SER A 244 -0.70 -1.38 4.29
C SER A 244 -0.53 -2.91 4.28
N GLU A 245 0.66 -3.49 4.55
CA GLU A 245 0.88 -4.95 4.56
C GLU A 245 2.02 -5.39 5.51
N PRO A 246 1.76 -5.72 6.78
CA PRO A 246 2.81 -6.06 7.75
C PRO A 246 3.35 -7.50 7.69
N THR A 247 2.97 -8.38 6.78
CA THR A 247 3.38 -9.79 6.80
C THR A 247 3.93 -10.39 5.51
N ARG A 248 4.01 -9.64 4.44
CA ARG A 248 4.80 -10.03 3.27
C ARG A 248 5.76 -8.91 2.95
N HIS A 249 7.05 -9.22 2.96
CA HIS A 249 8.03 -8.37 2.29
C HIS A 249 7.55 -8.21 0.85
N LEU A 250 6.87 -7.09 0.55
CA LEU A 250 6.70 -6.65 -0.82
C LEU A 250 8.12 -6.38 -1.29
N ARG A 251 8.68 -7.36 -1.97
CA ARG A 251 9.95 -7.20 -2.65
C ARG A 251 9.68 -6.23 -3.79
N ILE A 252 10.42 -5.15 -3.81
CA ILE A 252 10.81 -4.59 -5.07
C ILE A 252 11.67 -5.72 -5.62
N SER A 253 11.17 -6.40 -6.64
CA SER A 253 11.74 -7.65 -7.16
C SER A 253 13.20 -7.54 -7.46
#